data_ab036131c2f1383bfcf9fb09affb8d37
#
_entry.id   ab036131c2f1383bfcf9fb09affb8d37
#
_cell.length_a   1.000
_cell.length_b   1.000
_cell.length_c   1.000
_cell.angle_alpha   90.00
_cell.angle_beta   90.00
_cell.angle_gamma   90.00
#
_symmetry.space_group_name_H-M   'P 1'
#
loop_
_entity.id
_entity.type
_entity.pdbx_description
1 polymer ?
#
loop_
_entity_poly.entity_id
_entity_poly.type
_entity_poly.pdbx_seq_one_letter_code
_entity_poly.pdbx_strand_id
1 'polypeptide(L)'
;AALKAGGAAVTVDRAGGRTRGALVVAEMTFAVLLLTGAGLLLKSFVELQRVDPGFNPRGVLTFDMALPRARYAKPEQSRAFFTELDRRIEALPGVETAAGVFGLPLSDFNYSISIEKLDGGPAYDHPGNARSTQLRVITPDYFRTMDVRLLDGRALDETDRAGAALAVVVNESASKLLWPGDDPLGHSLELGTSFGLGGARAGGTVVGVVSDIKHFGLGEASRPEVFVAHSQFPVDFLSMTVKTSVPPQSLVAAIRGQLREMDSELPLDQVRTMDEWVAASVAQPRFYMLLLGIFAVAALFLAAIGIYGVLAYAVRQRSNEIGIRRALGAEAGDVVRMVVGRAMMLAGGGLLAGLLASFALTRILSGLLYGVSATDALTFAGVAILLAAVALLASLVPARRAARVDPMVALREE
;
A
#
# COMPACT_ATOMS: atom_id res chain seq x y z
N ALA A 1 0.80 -60.27 38.75
CA ALA A 1 1.57 -59.03 38.52
C ALA A 1 1.79 -58.72 37.04
N ALA A 2 1.65 -59.68 36.11
CA ALA A 2 1.93 -59.51 34.68
C ALA A 2 0.80 -58.83 33.88
N LEU A 3 -0.43 -58.72 34.39
CA LEU A 3 -1.58 -58.11 33.69
C LEU A 3 -1.68 -56.58 33.82
N LYS A 4 -0.83 -55.93 34.66
CA LYS A 4 -0.85 -54.47 34.86
C LYS A 4 0.16 -53.70 34.00
N ALA A 5 1.13 -54.40 33.37
CA ALA A 5 2.16 -53.77 32.52
C ALA A 5 1.67 -53.50 31.08
N GLY A 6 0.70 -54.27 30.56
CA GLY A 6 0.18 -54.12 29.21
C GLY A 6 -0.75 -52.89 29.01
N GLY A 7 -1.39 -52.41 30.08
CA GLY A 7 -2.31 -51.27 30.02
C GLY A 7 -1.64 -49.89 29.94
N ALA A 8 -0.46 -49.77 30.54
CA ALA A 8 0.26 -48.49 30.58
C ALA A 8 0.97 -48.17 29.26
N ALA A 9 1.49 -49.17 28.55
CA ALA A 9 2.15 -48.96 27.25
C ALA A 9 1.15 -48.54 26.15
N VAL A 10 -0.06 -49.08 26.13
CA VAL A 10 -1.14 -48.76 25.16
C VAL A 10 -1.70 -47.37 25.40
N THR A 11 -1.71 -46.88 26.64
CA THR A 11 -2.20 -45.51 26.95
C THR A 11 -1.18 -44.43 26.60
N VAL A 12 0.12 -44.69 26.83
CA VAL A 12 1.21 -43.76 26.44
C VAL A 12 1.32 -43.62 24.94
N ASP A 13 1.11 -44.68 24.17
CA ASP A 13 1.21 -44.67 22.70
C ASP A 13 0.02 -43.97 22.03
N ARG A 14 -1.19 -44.09 22.58
CA ARG A 14 -2.36 -43.31 22.15
C ARG A 14 -2.24 -41.81 22.46
N ALA A 15 -1.62 -41.43 23.54
CA ALA A 15 -1.37 -40.03 23.90
C ALA A 15 -0.36 -39.41 22.95
N GLY A 16 0.74 -40.10 22.60
CA GLY A 16 1.72 -39.63 21.62
C GLY A 16 1.19 -39.45 20.22
N GLY A 17 0.26 -40.29 19.78
CA GLY A 17 -0.41 -40.14 18.49
C GLY A 17 -1.38 -38.95 18.41
N ARG A 18 -2.05 -38.62 19.52
CA ARG A 18 -2.94 -37.44 19.62
C ARG A 18 -2.17 -36.13 19.64
N THR A 19 -1.07 -36.06 20.38
CA THR A 19 -0.25 -34.85 20.46
C THR A 19 0.37 -34.49 19.10
N ARG A 20 0.87 -35.48 18.35
CA ARG A 20 1.39 -35.26 16.99
C ARG A 20 0.30 -34.84 16.00
N GLY A 21 -0.90 -35.43 16.07
CA GLY A 21 -2.05 -35.01 15.28
C GLY A 21 -2.47 -33.59 15.59
N ALA A 22 -2.49 -33.18 16.86
CA ALA A 22 -2.78 -31.80 17.28
C ALA A 22 -1.72 -30.80 16.77
N LEU A 23 -0.44 -31.20 16.77
CA LEU A 23 0.64 -30.37 16.21
C LEU A 23 0.42 -30.11 14.72
N VAL A 24 0.10 -31.13 13.92
CA VAL A 24 -0.18 -30.97 12.50
C VAL A 24 -1.40 -30.07 12.25
N VAL A 25 -2.47 -30.23 13.06
CA VAL A 25 -3.64 -29.35 12.98
C VAL A 25 -3.24 -27.91 13.30
N ALA A 26 -2.40 -27.67 14.32
CA ALA A 26 -1.91 -26.34 14.64
C ALA A 26 -1.04 -25.75 13.51
N GLU A 27 -0.08 -26.53 12.97
CA GLU A 27 0.75 -26.11 11.84
C GLU A 27 -0.11 -25.74 10.62
N MET A 28 -1.12 -26.56 10.28
CA MET A 28 -2.06 -26.28 9.20
C MET A 28 -2.88 -25.01 9.49
N THR A 29 -3.33 -24.82 10.73
CA THR A 29 -4.05 -23.60 11.15
C THR A 29 -3.20 -22.35 10.94
N PHE A 30 -1.93 -22.36 11.38
CA PHE A 30 -1.00 -21.25 11.13
C PHE A 30 -0.70 -21.05 9.65
N ALA A 31 -0.56 -22.12 8.88
CA ALA A 31 -0.35 -22.02 7.44
C ALA A 31 -1.55 -21.35 6.75
N VAL A 32 -2.78 -21.68 7.11
CA VAL A 32 -4.00 -21.01 6.62
C VAL A 32 -3.97 -19.52 6.95
N LEU A 33 -3.69 -19.17 8.21
CA LEU A 33 -3.64 -17.78 8.67
C LEU A 33 -2.63 -16.95 7.88
N LEU A 34 -1.40 -17.46 7.74
CA LEU A 34 -0.33 -16.75 7.06
C LEU A 34 -0.57 -16.64 5.55
N LEU A 35 -1.05 -17.73 4.92
CA LEU A 35 -1.38 -17.73 3.49
C LEU A 35 -2.56 -16.81 3.18
N THR A 36 -3.59 -16.79 4.01
CA THR A 36 -4.73 -15.88 3.85
C THR A 36 -4.29 -14.43 3.99
N GLY A 37 -3.52 -14.11 5.03
CA GLY A 37 -2.97 -12.77 5.22
C GLY A 37 -2.07 -12.34 4.06
N ALA A 38 -1.13 -13.20 3.63
CA ALA A 38 -0.26 -12.93 2.49
C ALA A 38 -1.04 -12.75 1.19
N GLY A 39 -2.05 -13.59 0.93
CA GLY A 39 -2.90 -13.49 -0.25
C GLY A 39 -3.72 -12.21 -0.30
N LEU A 40 -4.32 -11.79 0.82
CA LEU A 40 -5.06 -10.53 0.93
C LEU A 40 -4.14 -9.32 0.74
N LEU A 41 -2.94 -9.31 1.36
CA LEU A 41 -1.97 -8.23 1.17
C LEU A 41 -1.43 -8.16 -0.26
N LEU A 42 -1.18 -9.31 -0.90
CA LEU A 42 -0.77 -9.35 -2.31
C LEU A 42 -1.84 -8.74 -3.21
N LYS A 43 -3.11 -9.13 -3.03
CA LYS A 43 -4.23 -8.58 -3.80
C LYS A 43 -4.40 -7.09 -3.55
N SER A 44 -4.34 -6.67 -2.28
CA SER A 44 -4.40 -5.26 -1.88
C SER A 44 -3.28 -4.43 -2.51
N PHE A 45 -2.06 -4.97 -2.55
CA PHE A 45 -0.92 -4.31 -3.18
C PHE A 45 -1.09 -4.16 -4.70
N VAL A 46 -1.62 -5.19 -5.37
CA VAL A 46 -1.93 -5.11 -6.80
C VAL A 46 -3.00 -4.06 -7.09
N GLU A 47 -4.04 -3.99 -6.28
CA GLU A 47 -5.09 -2.95 -6.43
C GLU A 47 -4.52 -1.55 -6.16
N LEU A 48 -3.65 -1.41 -5.16
CA LEU A 48 -2.99 -0.14 -4.85
C LEU A 48 -2.10 0.36 -6.01
N GLN A 49 -1.41 -0.54 -6.71
CA GLN A 49 -0.61 -0.19 -7.89
C GLN A 49 -1.44 0.25 -9.11
N ARG A 50 -2.74 -0.03 -9.12
CA ARG A 50 -3.66 0.37 -10.20
C ARG A 50 -4.33 1.71 -9.94
N VAL A 51 -4.13 2.26 -8.75
CA VAL A 51 -4.72 3.56 -8.40
C VAL A 51 -4.13 4.64 -9.27
N ASP A 52 -4.98 5.43 -9.91
CA ASP A 52 -4.58 6.66 -10.56
C ASP A 52 -4.20 7.70 -9.48
N PRO A 53 -2.95 8.14 -9.43
CA PRO A 53 -2.52 9.14 -8.45
C PRO A 53 -3.11 10.53 -8.72
N GLY A 54 -3.78 10.76 -9.85
CA GLY A 54 -4.29 12.05 -10.30
C GLY A 54 -3.22 12.94 -10.94
N PHE A 55 -2.02 12.40 -11.18
CA PHE A 55 -0.92 13.07 -11.88
C PHE A 55 -0.04 12.03 -12.61
N ASN A 56 0.80 12.48 -13.55
CA ASN A 56 1.72 11.61 -14.26
C ASN A 56 3.14 11.68 -13.67
N PRO A 57 3.64 10.66 -12.96
CA PRO A 57 4.95 10.69 -12.33
C PRO A 57 6.12 10.54 -13.33
N ARG A 58 5.86 10.04 -14.54
CA ARG A 58 6.92 9.68 -15.49
C ARG A 58 7.65 10.89 -16.03
N GLY A 59 8.98 10.82 -16.00
CA GLY A 59 9.82 11.90 -16.55
C GLY A 59 9.71 13.21 -15.76
N VAL A 60 9.37 13.18 -14.48
CA VAL A 60 9.33 14.34 -13.60
C VAL A 60 10.45 14.22 -12.57
N LEU A 61 11.39 15.16 -12.60
CA LEU A 61 12.38 15.39 -11.56
C LEU A 61 11.80 16.33 -10.52
N THR A 62 12.08 16.07 -9.25
CA THR A 62 11.70 16.95 -8.14
C THR A 62 12.90 17.29 -7.28
N PHE A 63 12.89 18.47 -6.67
CA PHE A 63 13.84 18.88 -5.66
C PHE A 63 13.23 19.97 -4.78
N ASP A 64 13.69 20.05 -3.55
CA ASP A 64 13.21 21.07 -2.61
C ASP A 64 14.09 22.30 -2.65
N MET A 65 13.43 23.47 -2.56
CA MET A 65 14.06 24.77 -2.56
C MET A 65 13.52 25.62 -1.41
N ALA A 66 14.40 25.96 -0.46
CA ALA A 66 14.09 26.83 0.68
C ALA A 66 14.91 28.11 0.61
N LEU A 67 14.22 29.24 0.63
CA LEU A 67 14.85 30.55 0.61
C LEU A 67 15.08 31.04 2.06
N PRO A 68 16.34 31.31 2.47
CA PRO A 68 16.63 31.84 3.81
C PRO A 68 16.01 33.21 4.02
N ARG A 69 15.12 33.34 5.01
CA ARG A 69 14.42 34.59 5.33
C ARG A 69 15.35 35.78 5.64
N ALA A 70 16.58 35.49 6.07
CA ALA A 70 17.58 36.52 6.30
C ALA A 70 17.96 37.30 5.02
N ARG A 71 17.87 36.66 3.84
CA ARG A 71 18.17 37.26 2.54
C ARG A 71 16.95 37.53 1.69
N TYR A 72 15.91 36.70 1.83
CA TYR A 72 14.67 36.77 1.09
C TYR A 72 13.49 37.15 1.99
N ALA A 73 13.68 38.27 2.77
CA ALA A 73 12.70 38.71 3.75
C ALA A 73 11.40 39.28 3.14
N LYS A 74 11.47 39.73 1.89
CA LYS A 74 10.36 40.43 1.21
C LYS A 74 9.65 39.49 0.24
N PRO A 75 8.32 39.56 0.14
CA PRO A 75 7.52 38.78 -0.81
C PRO A 75 7.99 38.88 -2.28
N GLU A 76 8.41 40.08 -2.68
CA GLU A 76 8.88 40.37 -4.05
C GLU A 76 10.16 39.59 -4.38
N GLN A 77 11.02 39.40 -3.41
CA GLN A 77 12.30 38.67 -3.60
C GLN A 77 12.02 37.17 -3.86
N SER A 78 11.11 36.57 -3.10
CA SER A 78 10.71 35.18 -3.30
C SER A 78 10.05 35.00 -4.67
N ARG A 79 9.11 35.89 -5.02
CA ARG A 79 8.46 35.87 -6.35
C ARG A 79 9.49 35.94 -7.48
N ALA A 80 10.36 36.93 -7.44
CA ALA A 80 11.38 37.13 -8.47
C ALA A 80 12.32 35.91 -8.57
N PHE A 81 12.71 35.34 -7.43
CA PHE A 81 13.58 34.17 -7.41
C PHE A 81 12.93 32.97 -8.09
N PHE A 82 11.72 32.57 -7.69
CA PHE A 82 11.06 31.38 -8.24
C PHE A 82 10.66 31.58 -9.70
N THR A 83 10.20 32.77 -10.09
CA THR A 83 9.93 33.08 -11.51
C THR A 83 11.18 32.97 -12.38
N GLU A 84 12.32 33.49 -11.91
CA GLU A 84 13.57 33.38 -12.66
C GLU A 84 14.11 31.95 -12.65
N LEU A 85 13.94 31.21 -11.57
CA LEU A 85 14.32 29.79 -11.47
C LEU A 85 13.55 28.95 -12.49
N ASP A 86 12.21 29.07 -12.53
CA ASP A 86 11.35 28.36 -13.49
C ASP A 86 11.82 28.66 -14.93
N ARG A 87 11.98 29.95 -15.27
CA ARG A 87 12.43 30.37 -16.60
C ARG A 87 13.79 29.79 -17.00
N ARG A 88 14.77 29.77 -16.08
CA ARG A 88 16.11 29.21 -16.34
C ARG A 88 16.09 27.71 -16.51
N ILE A 89 15.30 27.01 -15.72
CA ILE A 89 15.16 25.56 -15.83
C ILE A 89 14.48 25.18 -17.14
N GLU A 90 13.43 25.88 -17.53
CA GLU A 90 12.75 25.64 -18.80
C GLU A 90 13.63 25.90 -20.03
N ALA A 91 14.59 26.78 -19.91
CA ALA A 91 15.57 27.03 -20.97
C ALA A 91 16.62 25.90 -21.14
N LEU A 92 16.67 24.92 -20.23
CA LEU A 92 17.61 23.80 -20.34
C LEU A 92 17.19 22.80 -21.41
N PRO A 93 18.09 22.30 -22.24
CA PRO A 93 17.80 21.30 -23.24
C PRO A 93 17.22 20.02 -22.61
N GLY A 94 16.09 19.54 -23.10
CA GLY A 94 15.41 18.35 -22.62
C GLY A 94 14.38 18.60 -21.50
N VAL A 95 14.22 19.84 -21.05
CA VAL A 95 13.11 20.26 -20.18
C VAL A 95 11.90 20.61 -21.03
N GLU A 96 10.73 20.14 -20.65
CA GLU A 96 9.45 20.46 -21.29
C GLU A 96 8.73 21.58 -20.55
N THR A 97 8.67 21.48 -19.21
CA THR A 97 8.08 22.48 -18.31
C THR A 97 8.71 22.37 -16.93
N ALA A 98 8.68 23.48 -16.18
CA ALA A 98 9.07 23.52 -14.77
C ALA A 98 8.04 24.28 -13.96
N ALA A 99 7.82 23.89 -12.71
CA ALA A 99 6.92 24.59 -11.79
C ALA A 99 7.23 24.20 -10.34
N GLY A 100 6.84 25.08 -9.41
CA GLY A 100 6.95 24.86 -7.99
C GLY A 100 5.61 24.58 -7.32
N VAL A 101 5.62 23.81 -6.25
CA VAL A 101 4.46 23.56 -5.39
C VAL A 101 4.84 23.56 -3.93
N PHE A 102 4.01 24.17 -3.11
CA PHE A 102 4.09 24.04 -1.66
C PHE A 102 3.29 22.80 -1.22
N GLY A 103 4.02 21.74 -0.86
CA GLY A 103 3.44 20.43 -0.54
C GLY A 103 3.33 19.52 -1.77
N LEU A 104 4.46 18.92 -2.16
CA LEU A 104 4.53 17.94 -3.24
C LEU A 104 3.66 16.70 -2.92
N PRO A 105 2.95 16.12 -3.90
CA PRO A 105 2.24 14.86 -3.71
C PRO A 105 3.15 13.75 -3.18
N LEU A 106 2.62 12.92 -2.26
CA LEU A 106 3.30 11.79 -1.63
C LEU A 106 4.54 12.18 -0.80
N SER A 107 4.77 13.48 -0.57
CA SER A 107 5.73 13.95 0.43
C SER A 107 5.07 13.99 1.81
N ASP A 108 5.87 13.95 2.86
CA ASP A 108 5.38 14.06 4.24
C ASP A 108 4.92 15.49 4.59
N PHE A 109 5.08 16.43 3.66
CA PHE A 109 4.75 17.84 3.88
C PHE A 109 3.33 18.15 3.46
N ASN A 110 2.48 18.46 4.45
CA ASN A 110 1.08 18.81 4.24
C ASN A 110 0.70 19.99 5.13
N TYR A 111 -0.05 20.92 4.57
CA TYR A 111 -0.52 22.10 5.28
C TYR A 111 -2.03 22.21 5.21
N SER A 112 -2.70 21.98 6.37
CA SER A 112 -4.15 22.10 6.51
C SER A 112 -4.50 23.48 7.06
N ILE A 113 -5.52 24.10 6.49
CA ILE A 113 -6.00 25.44 6.85
C ILE A 113 -7.52 25.45 6.95
N SER A 114 -8.06 26.25 7.87
CA SER A 114 -9.50 26.48 7.96
C SER A 114 -10.01 27.37 6.83
N ILE A 115 -11.25 27.15 6.45
CA ILE A 115 -11.97 28.04 5.53
C ILE A 115 -12.79 28.98 6.41
N GLU A 116 -12.49 30.29 6.35
CA GLU A 116 -13.14 31.31 7.17
C GLU A 116 -14.42 31.84 6.54
N LYS A 117 -14.41 32.08 5.23
CA LYS A 117 -15.55 32.60 4.50
C LYS A 117 -15.80 31.87 3.19
N LEU A 118 -17.08 31.75 2.87
CA LEU A 118 -17.60 31.36 1.55
C LEU A 118 -18.59 32.42 1.09
N ASP A 119 -18.40 32.95 -0.11
CA ASP A 119 -19.27 33.94 -0.75
C ASP A 119 -19.56 35.16 0.13
N GLY A 120 -18.51 35.60 0.85
CA GLY A 120 -18.59 36.75 1.76
C GLY A 120 -19.21 36.46 3.13
N GLY A 121 -19.86 35.29 3.30
CA GLY A 121 -20.42 34.85 4.59
C GLY A 121 -19.45 33.94 5.36
N PRO A 122 -19.69 33.72 6.69
CA PRO A 122 -18.90 32.76 7.46
C PRO A 122 -19.06 31.34 6.89
N ALA A 123 -17.95 30.60 6.77
CA ALA A 123 -17.97 29.23 6.24
C ALA A 123 -18.55 28.20 7.23
N TYR A 124 -18.79 28.59 8.50
CA TYR A 124 -19.29 27.71 9.56
C TYR A 124 -20.08 28.50 10.60
N ASP A 125 -21.06 27.86 11.23
CA ASP A 125 -21.93 28.47 12.25
C ASP A 125 -21.23 28.57 13.62
N HIS A 126 -20.30 27.65 13.91
CA HIS A 126 -19.53 27.62 15.16
C HIS A 126 -18.06 27.22 14.91
N PRO A 127 -17.09 27.77 15.69
CA PRO A 127 -15.66 27.47 15.51
C PRO A 127 -15.29 25.95 15.53
N GLY A 128 -16.10 25.12 16.23
CA GLY A 128 -15.92 23.68 16.28
C GLY A 128 -16.31 22.93 14.99
N ASN A 129 -17.01 23.59 14.06
CA ASN A 129 -17.46 23.05 12.78
C ASN A 129 -16.66 23.63 11.60
N ALA A 130 -15.50 24.24 11.86
CA ALA A 130 -14.68 24.82 10.82
C ALA A 130 -14.30 23.77 9.77
N ARG A 131 -14.69 24.02 8.52
CA ARG A 131 -14.25 23.19 7.38
C ARG A 131 -12.77 23.44 7.13
N SER A 132 -12.00 22.41 6.96
CA SER A 132 -10.59 22.51 6.64
C SER A 132 -10.31 22.03 5.22
N THR A 133 -9.32 22.65 4.60
CA THR A 133 -8.80 22.28 3.29
C THR A 133 -7.28 22.18 3.35
N GLN A 134 -6.70 21.54 2.36
CA GLN A 134 -5.26 21.59 2.16
C GLN A 134 -4.93 22.80 1.29
N LEU A 135 -4.00 23.62 1.73
CA LEU A 135 -3.52 24.75 0.94
C LEU A 135 -2.30 24.34 0.12
N ARG A 136 -2.37 24.60 -1.18
CA ARG A 136 -1.27 24.45 -2.13
C ARG A 136 -0.96 25.79 -2.76
N VAL A 137 0.28 26.23 -2.64
CA VAL A 137 0.78 27.39 -3.37
C VAL A 137 1.56 26.87 -4.56
N ILE A 138 1.19 27.32 -5.77
CA ILE A 138 1.79 26.81 -7.01
C ILE A 138 2.34 27.96 -7.86
N THR A 139 3.42 27.68 -8.61
CA THR A 139 3.81 28.57 -9.73
C THR A 139 3.00 28.20 -10.98
N PRO A 140 2.96 29.07 -12.01
CA PRO A 140 2.33 28.73 -13.29
C PRO A 140 2.81 27.38 -13.82
N ASP A 141 2.01 26.75 -14.68
CA ASP A 141 2.31 25.46 -15.31
C ASP A 141 2.40 24.23 -14.39
N TYR A 142 2.16 24.34 -13.06
CA TYR A 142 2.20 23.19 -12.17
C TYR A 142 1.27 22.05 -12.62
N PHE A 143 0.03 22.35 -12.97
CA PHE A 143 -0.91 21.33 -13.45
C PHE A 143 -0.47 20.72 -14.77
N ARG A 144 0.14 21.50 -15.68
CA ARG A 144 0.73 21.01 -16.93
C ARG A 144 1.94 20.12 -16.68
N THR A 145 2.83 20.55 -15.81
CA THR A 145 4.05 19.80 -15.45
C THR A 145 3.74 18.44 -14.84
N MET A 146 2.70 18.39 -13.99
CA MET A 146 2.25 17.17 -13.33
C MET A 146 1.18 16.40 -14.10
N ASP A 147 0.74 16.92 -15.28
CA ASP A 147 -0.33 16.33 -16.10
C ASP A 147 -1.64 16.15 -15.31
N VAL A 148 -1.97 17.14 -14.46
CA VAL A 148 -3.22 17.17 -13.68
C VAL A 148 -4.34 17.67 -14.57
N ARG A 149 -5.46 16.96 -14.60
CA ARG A 149 -6.58 17.30 -15.48
C ARG A 149 -7.36 18.49 -14.95
N LEU A 150 -7.50 19.52 -15.78
CA LEU A 150 -8.48 20.57 -15.59
C LEU A 150 -9.87 20.01 -15.96
N LEU A 151 -10.81 20.07 -15.02
CA LEU A 151 -12.18 19.57 -15.20
C LEU A 151 -13.12 20.67 -15.68
N ASP A 152 -12.94 21.90 -15.16
CA ASP A 152 -13.73 23.06 -15.55
C ASP A 152 -12.97 24.37 -15.32
N GLY A 153 -13.35 25.44 -16.03
CA GLY A 153 -12.75 26.76 -15.92
C GLY A 153 -11.35 26.85 -16.52
N ARG A 154 -10.42 27.52 -15.80
CA ARG A 154 -9.01 27.70 -16.20
C ARG A 154 -8.04 27.36 -15.07
N ALA A 155 -6.81 27.04 -15.43
CA ALA A 155 -5.70 26.95 -14.50
C ALA A 155 -5.26 28.35 -14.01
N LEU A 156 -4.45 28.38 -12.94
CA LEU A 156 -3.70 29.58 -12.54
C LEU A 156 -2.56 29.81 -13.53
N ASP A 157 -2.40 31.06 -13.96
CA ASP A 157 -1.41 31.44 -14.94
C ASP A 157 -0.69 32.77 -14.56
N GLU A 158 0.13 33.32 -15.46
CA GLU A 158 0.88 34.56 -15.23
C GLU A 158 0.01 35.81 -15.02
N THR A 159 -1.28 35.76 -15.43
CA THR A 159 -2.22 36.85 -15.18
C THR A 159 -2.65 36.95 -13.71
N ASP A 160 -2.56 35.84 -12.96
CA ASP A 160 -2.85 35.77 -11.52
C ASP A 160 -1.66 36.27 -10.68
N ARG A 161 -1.24 37.52 -10.94
CA ARG A 161 -0.07 38.16 -10.34
C ARG A 161 -0.43 39.07 -9.17
N ALA A 162 0.57 39.51 -8.44
CA ALA A 162 0.40 40.47 -7.37
C ALA A 162 -0.34 41.74 -7.85
N GLY A 163 -1.37 42.12 -7.11
CA GLY A 163 -2.22 43.29 -7.46
C GLY A 163 -3.35 42.97 -8.45
N ALA A 164 -3.41 41.81 -9.05
CA ALA A 164 -4.58 41.34 -9.78
C ALA A 164 -5.69 40.83 -8.83
N ALA A 165 -6.89 40.58 -9.37
CA ALA A 165 -7.95 39.92 -8.63
C ALA A 165 -7.46 38.55 -8.09
N LEU A 166 -7.78 38.25 -6.83
CA LEU A 166 -7.36 37.02 -6.21
C LEU A 166 -8.11 35.82 -6.84
N ALA A 167 -7.36 34.87 -7.34
CA ALA A 167 -7.87 33.67 -8.01
C ALA A 167 -7.46 32.42 -7.29
N VAL A 168 -8.35 31.43 -7.25
CA VAL A 168 -8.09 30.10 -6.69
C VAL A 168 -8.58 29.02 -7.64
N VAL A 169 -7.90 27.88 -7.61
CA VAL A 169 -8.36 26.64 -8.23
C VAL A 169 -8.65 25.65 -7.12
N VAL A 170 -9.71 24.87 -7.25
CA VAL A 170 -10.09 23.85 -6.25
C VAL A 170 -10.06 22.47 -6.90
N ASN A 171 -9.83 21.42 -6.08
CA ASN A 171 -10.00 20.07 -6.59
C ASN A 171 -11.47 19.62 -6.52
N GLU A 172 -11.79 18.50 -7.16
CA GLU A 172 -13.14 17.94 -7.21
C GLU A 172 -13.70 17.67 -5.80
N SER A 173 -12.87 17.16 -4.88
CA SER A 173 -13.25 16.93 -3.48
C SER A 173 -13.62 18.22 -2.74
N ALA A 174 -12.90 19.33 -2.96
CA ALA A 174 -13.23 20.62 -2.38
C ALA A 174 -14.52 21.21 -3.00
N SER A 175 -14.68 21.12 -4.31
CA SER A 175 -15.90 21.54 -5.00
C SER A 175 -17.14 20.87 -4.41
N LYS A 176 -17.12 19.54 -4.30
CA LYS A 176 -18.23 18.74 -3.72
C LYS A 176 -18.52 19.06 -2.25
N LEU A 177 -17.46 19.36 -1.47
CA LEU A 177 -17.61 19.69 -0.05
C LEU A 177 -18.19 21.09 0.18
N LEU A 178 -17.74 22.07 -0.62
CA LEU A 178 -18.02 23.48 -0.37
C LEU A 178 -19.30 23.94 -1.06
N TRP A 179 -19.57 23.44 -2.26
CA TRP A 179 -20.73 23.78 -3.10
C TRP A 179 -21.43 22.51 -3.60
N PRO A 180 -22.07 21.73 -2.71
CA PRO A 180 -22.66 20.45 -3.06
C PRO A 180 -23.83 20.62 -4.04
N GLY A 181 -23.63 20.16 -5.29
CA GLY A 181 -24.62 20.24 -6.36
C GLY A 181 -24.70 21.56 -7.09
N ASP A 182 -23.79 22.50 -6.80
CA ASP A 182 -23.68 23.80 -7.45
C ASP A 182 -22.38 23.93 -8.26
N ASP A 183 -22.35 24.86 -9.24
CA ASP A 183 -21.15 25.15 -10.01
C ASP A 183 -20.18 25.97 -9.15
N PRO A 184 -18.97 25.50 -8.85
CA PRO A 184 -18.02 26.22 -8.00
C PRO A 184 -17.40 27.45 -8.67
N LEU A 185 -17.49 27.58 -10.01
CA LEU A 185 -16.89 28.70 -10.74
C LEU A 185 -17.55 30.04 -10.36
N GLY A 186 -16.73 31.04 -10.10
CA GLY A 186 -17.20 32.38 -9.70
C GLY A 186 -17.51 32.54 -8.22
N HIS A 187 -17.67 31.48 -7.46
CA HIS A 187 -17.77 31.55 -6.00
C HIS A 187 -16.46 32.00 -5.38
N SER A 188 -16.54 32.57 -4.17
CA SER A 188 -15.37 33.09 -3.47
C SER A 188 -15.13 32.36 -2.13
N LEU A 189 -13.86 32.22 -1.77
CA LEU A 189 -13.46 31.68 -0.47
C LEU A 189 -12.33 32.50 0.14
N GLU A 190 -12.29 32.55 1.48
CA GLU A 190 -11.22 33.15 2.27
C GLU A 190 -10.71 32.12 3.27
N LEU A 191 -9.40 31.89 3.28
CA LEU A 191 -8.73 30.94 4.17
C LEU A 191 -8.28 31.62 5.46
N GLY A 192 -8.22 30.89 6.57
CA GLY A 192 -8.17 31.45 7.93
C GLY A 192 -6.89 32.09 8.23
N THR A 193 -5.78 31.85 8.27
CA THR A 193 -4.61 32.51 8.83
C THR A 193 -3.73 33.24 7.83
N SER A 194 -3.03 34.26 8.32
CA SER A 194 -1.90 34.84 7.60
C SER A 194 -0.87 33.77 7.29
N PHE A 195 -0.70 33.45 6.01
CA PHE A 195 0.20 32.44 5.52
C PHE A 195 1.18 33.07 4.53
N GLY A 196 2.42 32.58 4.53
CA GLY A 196 3.44 33.04 3.60
C GLY A 196 4.12 34.36 3.97
N LEU A 197 4.86 34.90 3.01
CA LEU A 197 5.55 36.17 3.14
C LEU A 197 4.57 37.34 2.93
N GLY A 198 4.50 38.24 3.90
CA GLY A 198 3.63 39.43 3.80
C GLY A 198 2.32 39.36 4.56
N GLY A 199 1.96 38.23 5.18
CA GLY A 199 0.83 38.12 6.11
C GLY A 199 -0.56 38.28 5.49
N ALA A 200 -0.70 38.21 4.18
CA ALA A 200 -1.99 38.25 3.48
C ALA A 200 -2.75 36.94 3.72
N ARG A 201 -4.10 37.05 3.84
CA ARG A 201 -4.96 35.86 3.85
C ARG A 201 -5.03 35.26 2.44
N ALA A 202 -4.85 33.95 2.36
CA ALA A 202 -5.04 33.24 1.11
C ALA A 202 -6.54 33.12 0.81
N GLY A 203 -6.89 33.10 -0.48
CA GLY A 203 -8.27 32.98 -0.95
C GLY A 203 -8.45 33.67 -2.29
N GLY A 204 -9.68 33.82 -2.72
CA GLY A 204 -10.04 34.47 -3.96
C GLY A 204 -11.30 33.90 -4.59
N THR A 205 -11.52 34.26 -5.85
CA THR A 205 -12.61 33.71 -6.67
C THR A 205 -12.15 32.39 -7.31
N VAL A 206 -13.00 31.38 -7.30
CA VAL A 206 -12.76 30.10 -7.95
C VAL A 206 -12.79 30.30 -9.46
N VAL A 207 -11.67 30.05 -10.12
CA VAL A 207 -11.50 30.21 -11.57
C VAL A 207 -11.38 28.89 -12.31
N GLY A 208 -11.17 27.79 -11.57
CA GLY A 208 -11.08 26.48 -12.16
C GLY A 208 -11.23 25.34 -11.17
N VAL A 209 -11.54 24.17 -11.69
CA VAL A 209 -11.64 22.92 -10.97
C VAL A 209 -10.70 21.90 -11.60
N VAL A 210 -9.89 21.22 -10.77
CA VAL A 210 -8.98 20.17 -11.21
C VAL A 210 -9.37 18.81 -10.62
N SER A 211 -8.89 17.74 -11.25
CA SER A 211 -9.05 16.38 -10.69
C SER A 211 -8.35 16.25 -9.33
N ASP A 212 -8.83 15.32 -8.52
CA ASP A 212 -8.21 15.01 -7.24
C ASP A 212 -6.80 14.42 -7.42
N ILE A 213 -5.89 14.79 -6.53
CA ILE A 213 -4.50 14.31 -6.45
C ILE A 213 -4.34 13.49 -5.17
N LYS A 214 -3.60 12.39 -5.24
CA LYS A 214 -3.27 11.53 -4.09
C LYS A 214 -2.04 12.08 -3.34
N HIS A 215 -2.25 13.03 -2.43
CA HIS A 215 -1.14 13.64 -1.67
C HIS A 215 -0.68 12.80 -0.48
N PHE A 216 -1.57 12.07 0.19
CA PHE A 216 -1.30 11.40 1.47
C PHE A 216 -0.93 9.93 1.35
N GLY A 217 -0.97 9.40 0.13
CA GLY A 217 -0.74 8.01 -0.20
C GLY A 217 -1.76 7.50 -1.21
N LEU A 218 -1.38 6.54 -2.02
CA LEU A 218 -2.26 6.02 -3.09
C LEU A 218 -3.53 5.39 -2.52
N GLY A 219 -3.46 4.77 -1.33
CA GLY A 219 -4.59 4.15 -0.65
C GLY A 219 -5.51 5.09 0.10
N GLU A 220 -5.11 6.34 0.30
CA GLU A 220 -5.88 7.32 1.06
C GLU A 220 -6.96 7.99 0.20
N ALA A 221 -8.06 8.38 0.85
CA ALA A 221 -9.05 9.22 0.19
C ALA A 221 -8.45 10.58 -0.15
N SER A 222 -8.80 11.12 -1.32
CA SER A 222 -8.43 12.49 -1.68
C SER A 222 -9.10 13.47 -0.72
N ARG A 223 -8.37 14.52 -0.36
CA ARG A 223 -8.86 15.55 0.55
C ARG A 223 -9.23 16.80 -0.21
N PRO A 224 -10.11 17.66 0.33
CA PRO A 224 -10.36 18.98 -0.24
C PRO A 224 -9.07 19.80 -0.32
N GLU A 225 -8.76 20.36 -1.49
CA GLU A 225 -7.56 21.14 -1.75
C GLU A 225 -7.90 22.44 -2.45
N VAL A 226 -7.21 23.50 -2.04
CA VAL A 226 -7.28 24.83 -2.66
C VAL A 226 -5.89 25.21 -3.13
N PHE A 227 -5.78 25.54 -4.40
CA PHE A 227 -4.56 25.99 -5.06
C PHE A 227 -4.60 27.50 -5.24
N VAL A 228 -3.52 28.18 -4.85
CA VAL A 228 -3.33 29.61 -4.99
C VAL A 228 -2.02 29.90 -5.72
N ALA A 229 -1.98 31.01 -6.45
CA ALA A 229 -0.79 31.38 -7.20
C ALA A 229 0.32 31.90 -6.26
N HIS A 230 1.56 31.41 -6.43
CA HIS A 230 2.73 31.91 -5.69
C HIS A 230 2.98 33.41 -5.93
N SER A 231 2.66 33.88 -7.11
CA SER A 231 2.70 35.29 -7.46
C SER A 231 1.79 36.17 -6.59
N GLN A 232 0.65 35.64 -6.11
CA GLN A 232 -0.27 36.31 -5.19
C GLN A 232 0.04 36.01 -3.71
N PHE A 233 0.41 34.78 -3.40
CA PHE A 233 0.70 34.30 -2.03
C PHE A 233 2.11 33.68 -1.94
N PRO A 234 3.17 34.52 -1.99
CA PRO A 234 4.53 34.03 -2.00
C PRO A 234 4.90 33.35 -0.68
N VAL A 235 5.57 32.21 -0.83
CA VAL A 235 6.17 31.42 0.27
C VAL A 235 7.67 31.32 0.06
N ASP A 236 8.40 30.99 1.11
CA ASP A 236 9.86 30.86 1.09
C ASP A 236 10.35 29.42 0.82
N PHE A 237 9.42 28.48 0.65
CA PHE A 237 9.71 27.08 0.34
C PHE A 237 8.78 26.56 -0.75
N LEU A 238 9.35 25.96 -1.78
CA LEU A 238 8.64 25.18 -2.80
C LEU A 238 9.41 23.90 -3.14
N SER A 239 8.69 22.84 -3.39
CA SER A 239 9.23 21.69 -4.11
C SER A 239 9.07 21.95 -5.61
N MET A 240 10.19 21.99 -6.32
CA MET A 240 10.20 22.17 -7.77
C MET A 240 9.89 20.87 -8.48
N THR A 241 9.13 20.92 -9.53
CA THR A 241 8.80 19.81 -10.42
C THR A 241 9.25 20.16 -11.83
N VAL A 242 9.98 19.26 -12.49
CA VAL A 242 10.56 19.49 -13.82
C VAL A 242 10.20 18.33 -14.72
N LYS A 243 9.32 18.57 -15.69
CA LYS A 243 8.98 17.59 -16.72
C LYS A 243 10.06 17.56 -17.78
N THR A 244 10.48 16.37 -18.17
CA THR A 244 11.63 16.20 -19.06
C THR A 244 11.42 15.07 -20.06
N SER A 245 11.93 15.29 -21.29
CA SER A 245 11.99 14.28 -22.37
C SER A 245 13.27 13.42 -22.32
N VAL A 246 14.21 13.77 -21.44
CA VAL A 246 15.47 13.02 -21.20
C VAL A 246 15.45 12.36 -19.81
N PRO A 247 16.38 11.43 -19.49
CA PRO A 247 16.42 10.86 -18.14
C PRO A 247 16.54 11.96 -17.07
N PRO A 248 15.63 12.06 -16.10
CA PRO A 248 15.53 13.18 -15.17
C PRO A 248 16.84 13.47 -14.42
N GLN A 249 17.56 12.43 -14.00
CA GLN A 249 18.84 12.58 -13.29
C GLN A 249 19.94 13.26 -14.11
N SER A 250 19.87 13.21 -15.44
CA SER A 250 20.86 13.87 -16.31
C SER A 250 20.81 15.39 -16.21
N LEU A 251 19.69 15.96 -15.78
CA LEU A 251 19.49 17.41 -15.65
C LEU A 251 20.01 17.98 -14.32
N VAL A 252 20.25 17.15 -13.31
CA VAL A 252 20.62 17.59 -11.95
C VAL A 252 21.86 18.50 -11.95
N ALA A 253 22.88 18.14 -12.74
CA ALA A 253 24.09 18.95 -12.83
C ALA A 253 23.85 20.32 -13.48
N ALA A 254 23.03 20.36 -14.53
CA ALA A 254 22.68 21.60 -15.24
C ALA A 254 21.81 22.52 -14.35
N ILE A 255 20.79 21.95 -13.67
CA ILE A 255 19.94 22.69 -12.70
C ILE A 255 20.80 23.27 -11.58
N ARG A 256 21.73 22.47 -11.01
CA ARG A 256 22.67 22.94 -9.97
C ARG A 256 23.57 24.07 -10.50
N GLY A 257 23.95 24.03 -11.76
CA GLY A 257 24.70 25.11 -12.41
C GLY A 257 23.89 26.40 -12.44
N GLN A 258 22.64 26.35 -12.92
CA GLN A 258 21.75 27.52 -12.97
C GLN A 258 21.48 28.09 -11.57
N LEU A 259 21.27 27.21 -10.58
CA LEU A 259 21.04 27.65 -9.21
C LEU A 259 22.27 28.38 -8.64
N ARG A 260 23.49 27.87 -8.86
CA ARG A 260 24.72 28.52 -8.40
C ARG A 260 24.99 29.90 -9.04
N GLU A 261 24.51 30.09 -10.26
CA GLU A 261 24.56 31.40 -10.92
C GLU A 261 23.59 32.41 -10.32
N MET A 262 22.45 31.93 -9.79
CA MET A 262 21.46 32.77 -9.11
C MET A 262 21.86 33.05 -7.66
N ASP A 263 22.21 32.01 -6.92
CA ASP A 263 22.65 32.07 -5.53
C ASP A 263 23.49 30.83 -5.18
N SER A 264 24.78 31.03 -5.00
CA SER A 264 25.75 29.94 -4.76
C SER A 264 25.61 29.23 -3.40
N GLU A 265 24.89 29.84 -2.46
CA GLU A 265 24.68 29.28 -1.12
C GLU A 265 23.42 28.43 -0.98
N LEU A 266 22.55 28.42 -2.00
CA LEU A 266 21.34 27.60 -1.96
C LEU A 266 21.63 26.16 -2.36
N PRO A 267 21.34 25.18 -1.49
CA PRO A 267 21.50 23.77 -1.83
C PRO A 267 20.31 23.29 -2.68
N LEU A 268 20.58 22.31 -3.54
CA LEU A 268 19.55 21.42 -4.10
C LEU A 268 19.31 20.31 -3.08
N ASP A 269 18.12 20.29 -2.48
CA ASP A 269 17.76 19.29 -1.48
C ASP A 269 16.71 18.31 -2.02
N GLN A 270 16.60 17.11 -1.42
CA GLN A 270 15.58 16.09 -1.74
C GLN A 270 15.46 15.77 -3.24
N VAL A 271 16.57 15.76 -3.99
CA VAL A 271 16.55 15.46 -5.43
C VAL A 271 16.08 14.03 -5.68
N ARG A 272 14.89 13.87 -6.25
CA ARG A 272 14.26 12.58 -6.54
C ARG A 272 13.41 12.69 -7.80
N THR A 273 13.09 11.55 -8.40
CA THR A 273 12.05 11.49 -9.43
C THR A 273 10.67 11.32 -8.77
N MET A 274 9.62 11.73 -9.49
CA MET A 274 8.25 11.49 -9.02
C MET A 274 7.91 10.00 -8.97
N ASP A 275 8.51 9.18 -9.84
CA ASP A 275 8.42 7.72 -9.79
C ASP A 275 9.01 7.15 -8.47
N GLU A 276 10.10 7.73 -7.95
CA GLU A 276 10.69 7.34 -6.65
C GLU A 276 9.77 7.72 -5.48
N TRP A 277 9.07 8.84 -5.55
CA TRP A 277 8.06 9.21 -4.56
C TRP A 277 6.89 8.22 -4.55
N VAL A 278 6.37 7.86 -5.73
CA VAL A 278 5.32 6.82 -5.87
C VAL A 278 5.82 5.48 -5.32
N ALA A 279 7.04 5.07 -5.66
CA ALA A 279 7.62 3.82 -5.15
C ALA A 279 7.79 3.84 -3.62
N ALA A 280 8.21 4.97 -3.05
CA ALA A 280 8.34 5.15 -1.61
C ALA A 280 6.99 5.09 -0.88
N SER A 281 5.93 5.66 -1.45
CA SER A 281 4.58 5.66 -0.86
C SER A 281 3.99 4.25 -0.69
N VAL A 282 4.43 3.28 -1.49
CA VAL A 282 3.99 1.87 -1.41
C VAL A 282 5.03 0.95 -0.78
N ALA A 283 6.15 1.48 -0.27
CA ALA A 283 7.24 0.68 0.29
C ALA A 283 6.80 -0.12 1.52
N GLN A 284 6.03 0.48 2.41
CA GLN A 284 5.54 -0.18 3.63
C GLN A 284 4.55 -1.32 3.33
N PRO A 285 3.50 -1.14 2.51
CA PRO A 285 2.64 -2.25 2.06
C PRO A 285 3.42 -3.37 1.38
N ARG A 286 4.38 -3.04 0.52
CA ARG A 286 5.26 -4.00 -0.14
C ARG A 286 6.09 -4.80 0.85
N PHE A 287 6.65 -4.15 1.86
CA PHE A 287 7.43 -4.83 2.91
C PHE A 287 6.57 -5.84 3.68
N TYR A 288 5.37 -5.46 4.12
CA TYR A 288 4.47 -6.36 4.84
C TYR A 288 4.05 -7.55 3.97
N MET A 289 3.73 -7.32 2.69
CA MET A 289 3.42 -8.37 1.73
C MET A 289 4.57 -9.38 1.59
N LEU A 290 5.80 -8.90 1.42
CA LEU A 290 6.98 -9.76 1.28
C LEU A 290 7.26 -10.56 2.55
N LEU A 291 7.19 -9.90 3.71
CA LEU A 291 7.44 -10.53 5.01
C LEU A 291 6.42 -11.65 5.28
N LEU A 292 5.12 -11.36 5.14
CA LEU A 292 4.08 -12.37 5.30
C LEU A 292 4.20 -13.48 4.24
N GLY A 293 4.55 -13.14 3.01
CA GLY A 293 4.77 -14.11 1.93
C GLY A 293 5.87 -15.12 2.27
N ILE A 294 7.00 -14.66 2.79
CA ILE A 294 8.10 -15.55 3.24
C ILE A 294 7.62 -16.46 4.37
N PHE A 295 6.93 -15.93 5.38
CA PHE A 295 6.39 -16.75 6.46
C PHE A 295 5.32 -17.74 5.99
N ALA A 296 4.48 -17.35 5.04
CA ALA A 296 3.47 -18.22 4.46
C ALA A 296 4.11 -19.40 3.70
N VAL A 297 5.18 -19.16 2.93
CA VAL A 297 5.94 -20.21 2.27
C VAL A 297 6.61 -21.13 3.28
N ALA A 298 7.25 -20.58 4.31
CA ALA A 298 7.86 -21.39 5.38
C ALA A 298 6.81 -22.26 6.12
N ALA A 299 5.65 -21.68 6.46
CA ALA A 299 4.57 -22.42 7.10
C ALA A 299 4.01 -23.53 6.21
N LEU A 300 3.92 -23.31 4.89
CA LEU A 300 3.50 -24.31 3.92
C LEU A 300 4.47 -25.50 3.89
N PHE A 301 5.78 -25.25 3.89
CA PHE A 301 6.80 -26.29 3.97
C PHE A 301 6.74 -27.07 5.30
N LEU A 302 6.60 -26.38 6.43
CA LEU A 302 6.46 -27.01 7.74
C LEU A 302 5.21 -27.91 7.79
N ALA A 303 4.07 -27.42 7.33
CA ALA A 303 2.83 -28.20 7.26
C ALA A 303 3.00 -29.47 6.37
N ALA A 304 3.68 -29.35 5.23
CA ALA A 304 3.97 -30.49 4.36
C ALA A 304 4.87 -31.53 5.06
N ILE A 305 5.92 -31.07 5.75
CA ILE A 305 6.84 -31.93 6.51
C ILE A 305 6.11 -32.57 7.71
N GLY A 306 5.27 -31.80 8.43
CA GLY A 306 4.48 -32.29 9.56
C GLY A 306 3.52 -33.41 9.15
N ILE A 307 2.75 -33.21 8.07
CA ILE A 307 1.87 -34.23 7.49
C ILE A 307 2.66 -35.46 7.11
N TYR A 308 3.74 -35.29 6.36
CA TYR A 308 4.62 -36.39 5.93
C TYR A 308 5.16 -37.17 7.12
N GLY A 309 5.71 -36.50 8.12
CA GLY A 309 6.31 -37.11 9.32
C GLY A 309 5.32 -37.92 10.15
N VAL A 310 4.13 -37.36 10.40
CA VAL A 310 3.07 -38.03 11.14
C VAL A 310 2.55 -39.27 10.41
N LEU A 311 2.39 -39.19 9.09
CA LEU A 311 1.94 -40.32 8.28
C LEU A 311 3.02 -41.40 8.15
N ALA A 312 4.28 -41.04 7.92
CA ALA A 312 5.38 -41.99 7.86
C ALA A 312 5.54 -42.77 9.18
N TYR A 313 5.39 -42.07 10.29
CA TYR A 313 5.38 -42.73 11.63
C TYR A 313 4.17 -43.65 11.79
N ALA A 314 2.95 -43.17 11.46
CA ALA A 314 1.74 -43.96 11.59
C ALA A 314 1.76 -45.23 10.74
N VAL A 315 2.35 -45.16 9.53
CA VAL A 315 2.54 -46.27 8.63
C VAL A 315 3.53 -47.31 9.24
N ARG A 316 4.65 -46.85 9.82
CA ARG A 316 5.64 -47.75 10.47
C ARG A 316 5.02 -48.47 11.68
N GLN A 317 4.26 -47.77 12.50
CA GLN A 317 3.62 -48.30 13.68
C GLN A 317 2.54 -49.34 13.37
N ARG A 318 1.93 -49.23 12.18
CA ARG A 318 0.86 -50.13 11.74
C ARG A 318 1.29 -51.11 10.64
N SER A 319 2.61 -51.27 10.44
CA SER A 319 3.14 -52.17 9.38
C SER A 319 2.61 -53.58 9.49
N ASN A 320 2.52 -54.15 10.70
CA ASN A 320 1.94 -55.47 10.92
C ASN A 320 0.45 -55.55 10.62
N GLU A 321 -0.37 -54.53 11.03
CA GLU A 321 -1.81 -54.45 10.70
C GLU A 321 -2.01 -54.39 9.19
N ILE A 322 -1.21 -53.56 8.47
CA ILE A 322 -1.26 -53.41 7.04
C ILE A 322 -0.82 -54.71 6.33
N GLY A 323 0.23 -55.39 6.87
CA GLY A 323 0.69 -56.65 6.36
C GLY A 323 -0.37 -57.75 6.45
N ILE A 324 -1.04 -57.87 7.60
CA ILE A 324 -2.13 -58.84 7.82
C ILE A 324 -3.30 -58.57 6.87
N ARG A 325 -3.73 -57.29 6.70
CA ARG A 325 -4.81 -56.96 5.77
C ARG A 325 -4.46 -57.28 4.31
N ARG A 326 -3.21 -57.06 3.93
CA ARG A 326 -2.73 -57.42 2.57
C ARG A 326 -2.66 -58.94 2.38
N ALA A 327 -2.26 -59.69 3.40
CA ALA A 327 -2.29 -61.17 3.36
C ALA A 327 -3.71 -61.72 3.26
N LEU A 328 -4.71 -61.02 3.79
CA LEU A 328 -6.16 -61.32 3.72
C LEU A 328 -6.83 -60.80 2.43
N GLY A 329 -6.06 -60.25 1.47
CA GLY A 329 -6.56 -59.86 0.14
C GLY A 329 -6.88 -58.38 -0.06
N ALA A 330 -6.49 -57.48 0.87
CA ALA A 330 -6.66 -56.04 0.64
C ALA A 330 -5.79 -55.53 -0.50
N GLU A 331 -6.36 -54.76 -1.41
CA GLU A 331 -5.64 -54.17 -2.53
C GLU A 331 -4.72 -53.01 -2.09
N ALA A 332 -3.69 -52.73 -2.86
CA ALA A 332 -2.78 -51.59 -2.63
C ALA A 332 -3.54 -50.25 -2.57
N GLY A 333 -4.64 -50.11 -3.34
CA GLY A 333 -5.52 -48.97 -3.37
C GLY A 333 -6.22 -48.69 -2.05
N ASP A 334 -6.65 -49.74 -1.33
CA ASP A 334 -7.33 -49.60 -0.03
C ASP A 334 -6.39 -49.04 1.04
N VAL A 335 -5.13 -49.51 1.01
CA VAL A 335 -4.10 -49.01 1.94
C VAL A 335 -3.81 -47.53 1.65
N VAL A 336 -3.64 -47.15 0.37
CA VAL A 336 -3.44 -45.75 -0.02
C VAL A 336 -4.61 -44.89 0.41
N ARG A 337 -5.85 -45.32 0.14
CA ARG A 337 -7.06 -44.61 0.52
C ARG A 337 -7.17 -44.39 2.04
N MET A 338 -6.82 -45.39 2.82
CA MET A 338 -6.82 -45.31 4.30
C MET A 338 -5.79 -44.28 4.82
N VAL A 339 -4.56 -44.30 4.28
CA VAL A 339 -3.47 -43.38 4.69
C VAL A 339 -3.79 -41.95 4.28
N VAL A 340 -4.18 -41.76 3.00
CA VAL A 340 -4.56 -40.42 2.46
C VAL A 340 -5.81 -39.89 3.19
N GLY A 341 -6.81 -40.71 3.45
CA GLY A 341 -8.02 -40.29 4.18
C GLY A 341 -7.71 -39.73 5.58
N ARG A 342 -6.74 -40.36 6.28
CA ARG A 342 -6.30 -39.86 7.60
C ARG A 342 -5.55 -38.52 7.48
N ALA A 343 -4.71 -38.34 6.44
CA ALA A 343 -4.06 -37.07 6.16
C ALA A 343 -5.08 -35.97 5.89
N MET A 344 -6.05 -36.25 5.03
CA MET A 344 -7.10 -35.29 4.66
C MET A 344 -8.02 -34.93 5.84
N MET A 345 -8.24 -35.85 6.78
CA MET A 345 -8.99 -35.55 8.00
C MET A 345 -8.23 -34.57 8.90
N LEU A 346 -6.90 -34.78 9.11
CA LEU A 346 -6.06 -33.84 9.88
C LEU A 346 -5.95 -32.49 9.19
N ALA A 347 -5.70 -32.50 7.90
CA ALA A 347 -5.63 -31.28 7.09
C ALA A 347 -6.97 -30.53 7.10
N GLY A 348 -8.10 -31.23 6.96
CA GLY A 348 -9.44 -30.65 7.05
C GLY A 348 -9.74 -30.01 8.39
N GLY A 349 -9.33 -30.64 9.49
CA GLY A 349 -9.44 -30.05 10.85
C GLY A 349 -8.63 -28.76 10.99
N GLY A 350 -7.36 -28.77 10.52
CA GLY A 350 -6.51 -27.58 10.54
C GLY A 350 -7.01 -26.47 9.58
N LEU A 351 -7.53 -26.86 8.42
CA LEU A 351 -8.13 -25.93 7.46
C LEU A 351 -9.35 -25.24 8.06
N LEU A 352 -10.29 -25.98 8.64
CA LEU A 352 -11.48 -25.43 9.30
C LEU A 352 -11.09 -24.46 10.43
N ALA A 353 -10.22 -24.90 11.34
CA ALA A 353 -9.74 -24.06 12.43
C ALA A 353 -9.04 -22.79 11.91
N GLY A 354 -8.20 -22.94 10.89
CA GLY A 354 -7.49 -21.84 10.25
C GLY A 354 -8.40 -20.85 9.54
N LEU A 355 -9.42 -21.32 8.82
CA LEU A 355 -10.42 -20.45 8.16
C LEU A 355 -11.23 -19.65 9.17
N LEU A 356 -11.68 -20.29 10.27
CA LEU A 356 -12.39 -19.60 11.35
C LEU A 356 -11.50 -18.55 12.04
N ALA A 357 -10.26 -18.90 12.33
CA ALA A 357 -9.30 -17.98 12.93
C ALA A 357 -8.93 -16.84 11.95
N SER A 358 -8.75 -17.12 10.65
CA SER A 358 -8.50 -16.11 9.62
C SER A 358 -9.68 -15.14 9.51
N PHE A 359 -10.91 -15.64 9.53
CA PHE A 359 -12.10 -14.80 9.48
C PHE A 359 -12.18 -13.80 10.66
N ALA A 360 -11.76 -14.23 11.85
CA ALA A 360 -11.69 -13.36 13.03
C ALA A 360 -10.52 -12.35 12.92
N LEU A 361 -9.33 -12.81 12.50
CA LEU A 361 -8.11 -12.00 12.46
C LEU A 361 -8.11 -10.98 11.31
N THR A 362 -8.71 -11.30 10.16
CA THR A 362 -8.76 -10.39 9.01
C THR A 362 -9.53 -9.11 9.28
N ARG A 363 -10.44 -9.09 10.27
CA ARG A 363 -11.07 -7.85 10.74
C ARG A 363 -10.06 -6.88 11.35
N ILE A 364 -9.04 -7.39 12.03
CA ILE A 364 -7.95 -6.56 12.58
C ILE A 364 -7.05 -6.03 11.46
N LEU A 365 -6.88 -6.80 10.40
CA LEU A 365 -6.08 -6.41 9.23
C LEU A 365 -6.81 -5.48 8.26
N SER A 366 -8.11 -5.24 8.45
CA SER A 366 -8.92 -4.43 7.51
C SER A 366 -8.36 -3.03 7.28
N GLY A 367 -7.73 -2.41 8.29
CA GLY A 367 -7.06 -1.11 8.17
C GLY A 367 -5.77 -1.11 7.32
N LEU A 368 -5.22 -2.29 7.01
CA LEU A 368 -4.04 -2.44 6.14
C LEU A 368 -4.41 -2.84 4.71
N LEU A 369 -5.68 -3.12 4.44
CA LEU A 369 -6.16 -3.58 3.14
C LEU A 369 -6.76 -2.42 2.35
N TYR A 370 -6.33 -2.27 1.11
CA TYR A 370 -6.89 -1.32 0.16
C TYR A 370 -7.64 -2.04 -0.96
N GLY A 371 -8.88 -1.62 -1.23
CA GLY A 371 -9.68 -2.13 -2.35
C GLY A 371 -10.08 -3.61 -2.26
N VAL A 372 -9.80 -4.29 -1.13
CA VAL A 372 -10.07 -5.72 -0.94
C VAL A 372 -10.86 -5.95 0.33
N SER A 373 -11.91 -6.76 0.23
CA SER A 373 -12.65 -7.19 1.42
C SER A 373 -11.76 -8.08 2.31
N ALA A 374 -11.79 -7.86 3.62
CA ALA A 374 -11.15 -8.73 4.59
C ALA A 374 -11.63 -10.20 4.53
N THR A 375 -12.77 -10.44 3.89
CA THR A 375 -13.41 -11.76 3.69
C THR A 375 -13.47 -12.16 2.22
N ASP A 376 -12.43 -11.84 1.43
CA ASP A 376 -12.40 -12.13 -0.01
C ASP A 376 -12.49 -13.63 -0.30
N ALA A 377 -13.62 -14.09 -0.79
CA ALA A 377 -13.93 -15.49 -1.00
C ALA A 377 -12.93 -16.19 -1.94
N LEU A 378 -12.39 -15.49 -2.94
CA LEU A 378 -11.40 -16.05 -3.87
C LEU A 378 -10.08 -16.37 -3.16
N THR A 379 -9.60 -15.49 -2.30
CA THR A 379 -8.38 -15.71 -1.51
C THR A 379 -8.56 -16.89 -0.56
N PHE A 380 -9.69 -16.96 0.16
CA PHE A 380 -9.98 -18.06 1.08
C PHE A 380 -10.10 -19.39 0.35
N ALA A 381 -10.80 -19.44 -0.77
CA ALA A 381 -10.92 -20.65 -1.58
C ALA A 381 -9.57 -21.08 -2.19
N GLY A 382 -8.78 -20.15 -2.69
CA GLY A 382 -7.46 -20.41 -3.24
C GLY A 382 -6.50 -21.00 -2.20
N VAL A 383 -6.49 -20.46 -0.99
CA VAL A 383 -5.69 -20.99 0.12
C VAL A 383 -6.15 -22.40 0.52
N ALA A 384 -7.47 -22.62 0.61
CA ALA A 384 -8.03 -23.91 0.93
C ALA A 384 -7.63 -24.98 -0.11
N ILE A 385 -7.74 -24.67 -1.39
CA ILE A 385 -7.35 -25.56 -2.50
C ILE A 385 -5.86 -25.83 -2.48
N LEU A 386 -5.03 -24.81 -2.29
CA LEU A 386 -3.58 -24.94 -2.23
C LEU A 386 -3.14 -25.88 -1.10
N LEU A 387 -3.67 -25.68 0.11
CA LEU A 387 -3.32 -26.50 1.27
C LEU A 387 -3.86 -27.92 1.15
N ALA A 388 -5.04 -28.13 0.60
CA ALA A 388 -5.57 -29.45 0.31
C ALA A 388 -4.68 -30.20 -0.70
N ALA A 389 -4.23 -29.50 -1.74
CA ALA A 389 -3.30 -30.07 -2.72
C ALA A 389 -1.94 -30.44 -2.09
N VAL A 390 -1.38 -29.56 -1.26
CA VAL A 390 -0.12 -29.84 -0.54
C VAL A 390 -0.27 -31.01 0.41
N ALA A 391 -1.37 -31.08 1.17
CA ALA A 391 -1.64 -32.20 2.08
C ALA A 391 -1.77 -33.53 1.32
N LEU A 392 -2.44 -33.52 0.16
CA LEU A 392 -2.56 -34.67 -0.73
C LEU A 392 -1.18 -35.11 -1.23
N LEU A 393 -0.38 -34.17 -1.76
CA LEU A 393 0.97 -34.49 -2.28
C LEU A 393 1.89 -35.02 -1.20
N ALA A 394 1.92 -34.38 -0.02
CA ALA A 394 2.72 -34.81 1.13
C ALA A 394 2.33 -36.21 1.64
N SER A 395 1.06 -36.59 1.51
CA SER A 395 0.55 -37.91 1.91
C SER A 395 0.83 -39.05 0.90
N LEU A 396 1.05 -38.72 -0.38
CA LEU A 396 1.21 -39.74 -1.43
C LEU A 396 2.48 -40.60 -1.24
N VAL A 397 3.59 -40.00 -0.83
CA VAL A 397 4.86 -40.76 -0.67
C VAL A 397 4.75 -41.80 0.46
N PRO A 398 4.32 -41.44 1.70
CA PRO A 398 4.14 -42.46 2.75
C PRO A 398 3.04 -43.47 2.40
N ALA A 399 1.96 -43.04 1.74
CA ALA A 399 0.90 -43.95 1.32
C ALA A 399 1.37 -45.00 0.30
N ARG A 400 2.16 -44.58 -0.70
CA ARG A 400 2.78 -45.52 -1.70
C ARG A 400 3.78 -46.47 -1.04
N ARG A 401 4.55 -45.99 -0.05
CA ARG A 401 5.46 -46.86 0.74
C ARG A 401 4.68 -47.91 1.53
N ALA A 402 3.58 -47.50 2.19
CA ALA A 402 2.71 -48.43 2.90
C ALA A 402 2.11 -49.50 2.01
N ALA A 403 1.70 -49.13 0.80
CA ALA A 403 1.14 -50.09 -0.18
C ALA A 403 2.17 -51.07 -0.75
N ARG A 404 3.48 -50.85 -0.60
CA ARG A 404 4.55 -51.70 -1.06
C ARG A 404 5.15 -52.62 0.03
N VAL A 405 4.63 -52.61 1.25
CA VAL A 405 5.07 -53.48 2.35
C VAL A 405 4.82 -54.95 1.94
N ASP A 406 5.87 -55.77 2.00
CA ASP A 406 5.78 -57.22 1.72
C ASP A 406 5.08 -57.91 2.92
N PRO A 407 3.95 -58.62 2.69
CA PRO A 407 3.23 -59.30 3.77
C PRO A 407 4.08 -60.36 4.50
N MET A 408 5.04 -61.00 3.80
CA MET A 408 5.90 -62.04 4.39
C MET A 408 6.97 -61.46 5.30
N VAL A 409 7.46 -60.24 5.04
CA VAL A 409 8.42 -59.53 5.91
C VAL A 409 7.72 -59.01 7.16
N ALA A 410 6.50 -58.45 7.04
CA ALA A 410 5.72 -57.93 8.13
C ALA A 410 5.31 -58.98 9.17
N LEU A 411 5.19 -60.26 8.78
CA LEU A 411 4.85 -61.39 9.67
C LEU A 411 6.09 -62.06 10.33
N ARG A 412 7.32 -61.67 9.90
CA ARG A 412 8.57 -62.28 10.36
C ARG A 412 9.34 -61.48 11.40
N GLU A 413 8.96 -60.22 11.62
CA GLU A 413 9.50 -59.33 12.67
C GLU A 413 8.66 -59.45 13.95
N GLU A 414 8.73 -60.63 14.65
CA GLU A 414 8.38 -60.83 16.04
C GLU A 414 9.63 -60.97 16.92
#